data_a79c3ba6f97ff91934c99eb697080eb1
#
_entry.id   a79c3ba6f97ff91934c99eb697080eb1
#
_cell.length_a   1.000
_cell.length_b   1.000
_cell.length_c   1.000
_cell.angle_alpha   90.00
_cell.angle_beta   90.00
_cell.angle_gamma   90.00
#
_symmetry.space_group_name_H-M   'P 1'
#
loop_
_entity.id
_entity.type
_entity.pdbx_description
1 polymer ?
#
loop_
_entity_poly.entity_id
_entity_poly.type
_entity_poly.pdbx_seq_one_letter_code
_entity_poly.pdbx_strand_id
1 'polypeptide(L)'
;MHFLVAAAFALALAAGAMAQPIHVGYTATGDFFPLFVAKEEGYFAKRGLDVEPVLVPLNPVIPQALMANSLQIGGATPSIFLQAVAGGIDLVAIAGDTVTGPVVYQNSGVIARPDSNINRPEDFIGKTVGVPGIGAFMHVLFRHWLASKGVDDDQVTFVEVAFFNMSDALRSRSVDAVLTGQPVLSRIVEAGTGRVAFHYIEDLPPKQSVLLFASMRSWAEKNAAAARAFKAAITEAGQFARSNPDRTRAHVAKYIHLSSPLMEKVPIGDIQPDISDAQLAWWVDIMRKNDMVDSPIDVGKLILR
;
A
#
# COMPACT_ATOMS: atom_id res chain seq x y z
N MET A 1 -1.54 -16.90 -76.63
CA MET A 1 -2.48 -16.94 -75.47
C MET A 1 -1.71 -17.42 -74.25
N HIS A 2 -1.22 -16.50 -73.47
CA HIS A 2 -0.51 -16.83 -72.23
C HIS A 2 -1.24 -16.08 -71.11
N PHE A 3 -1.92 -16.80 -70.25
CA PHE A 3 -2.54 -16.25 -69.00
C PHE A 3 -1.48 -16.28 -67.89
N LEU A 4 -1.06 -15.08 -67.46
CA LEU A 4 -0.28 -14.90 -66.25
C LEU A 4 -1.28 -14.77 -65.07
N VAL A 5 -1.26 -15.75 -64.15
CA VAL A 5 -1.95 -15.72 -62.89
C VAL A 5 -1.05 -15.01 -61.87
N ALA A 6 -1.38 -13.80 -61.50
CA ALA A 6 -0.74 -13.06 -60.40
C ALA A 6 -1.33 -13.49 -59.08
N ALA A 7 -0.59 -14.26 -58.28
CA ALA A 7 -0.94 -14.58 -56.88
C ALA A 7 -0.57 -13.38 -56.00
N ALA A 8 -1.57 -12.63 -55.55
CA ALA A 8 -1.39 -11.58 -54.56
C ALA A 8 -1.28 -12.22 -53.17
N PHE A 9 -0.07 -12.19 -52.57
CA PHE A 9 0.20 -12.56 -51.22
C PHE A 9 -0.25 -11.40 -50.33
N ALA A 10 -1.45 -11.50 -49.73
CA ALA A 10 -1.90 -10.58 -48.70
C ALA A 10 -1.17 -10.89 -47.39
N LEU A 11 -0.08 -10.18 -47.12
CA LEU A 11 0.53 -10.15 -45.80
C LEU A 11 -0.43 -9.39 -44.87
N ALA A 12 -1.26 -10.11 -44.10
CA ALA A 12 -2.01 -9.53 -42.98
C ALA A 12 -0.99 -9.15 -41.89
N LEU A 13 -0.58 -7.89 -41.86
CA LEU A 13 0.03 -7.30 -40.67
C LEU A 13 -1.03 -7.35 -39.55
N ALA A 14 -0.94 -8.37 -38.71
CA ALA A 14 -1.55 -8.33 -37.39
C ALA A 14 -0.81 -7.24 -36.59
N ALA A 15 -1.25 -5.99 -36.73
CA ALA A 15 -0.93 -4.95 -35.77
C ALA A 15 -1.50 -5.44 -34.45
N GLY A 16 -0.65 -6.05 -33.65
CA GLY A 16 -0.98 -6.39 -32.27
C GLY A 16 -1.45 -5.10 -31.62
N ALA A 17 -2.72 -5.01 -31.29
CA ALA A 17 -3.23 -3.92 -30.47
C ALA A 17 -2.36 -3.87 -29.22
N MET A 18 -1.54 -2.84 -29.11
CA MET A 18 -0.78 -2.58 -27.88
C MET A 18 -1.80 -2.58 -26.76
N ALA A 19 -1.70 -3.55 -25.87
CA ALA A 19 -2.58 -3.58 -24.70
C ALA A 19 -2.40 -2.24 -23.97
N GLN A 20 -3.50 -1.60 -23.64
CA GLN A 20 -3.41 -0.34 -22.88
C GLN A 20 -2.66 -0.62 -21.56
N PRO A 21 -1.78 0.29 -21.14
CA PRO A 21 -1.02 0.09 -19.90
C PRO A 21 -1.96 -0.06 -18.71
N ILE A 22 -1.60 -0.93 -17.80
CA ILE A 22 -2.30 -1.12 -16.52
C ILE A 22 -1.68 -0.16 -15.52
N HIS A 23 -2.38 0.91 -15.21
CA HIS A 23 -1.96 1.86 -14.18
C HIS A 23 -2.19 1.27 -12.79
N VAL A 24 -1.11 1.15 -12.01
CA VAL A 24 -1.14 0.57 -10.67
C VAL A 24 -0.81 1.65 -9.64
N GLY A 25 -1.82 2.05 -8.85
CA GLY A 25 -1.65 3.06 -7.81
C GLY A 25 -0.85 2.56 -6.62
N TYR A 26 0.09 3.38 -6.13
CA TYR A 26 0.87 3.12 -4.91
C TYR A 26 1.11 4.41 -4.13
N THR A 27 1.38 4.30 -2.81
CA THR A 27 1.83 5.42 -1.97
C THR A 27 3.34 5.33 -1.69
N ALA A 28 3.97 6.45 -1.32
CA ALA A 28 5.43 6.54 -1.15
C ALA A 28 5.94 5.82 0.11
N THR A 29 5.73 4.51 0.19
CA THR A 29 6.26 3.62 1.23
C THR A 29 7.05 2.46 0.63
N GLY A 30 8.01 1.93 1.38
CA GLY A 30 8.82 0.79 0.97
C GLY A 30 8.04 -0.52 0.83
N ASP A 31 6.84 -0.61 1.41
CA ASP A 31 6.02 -1.83 1.42
C ASP A 31 5.57 -2.25 0.01
N PHE A 32 5.55 -1.32 -0.97
CA PHE A 32 5.26 -1.64 -2.37
C PHE A 32 6.44 -2.24 -3.14
N PHE A 33 7.49 -2.70 -2.45
CA PHE A 33 8.66 -3.28 -3.13
C PHE A 33 8.32 -4.39 -4.14
N PRO A 34 7.31 -5.26 -3.95
CA PRO A 34 7.01 -6.29 -4.94
C PRO A 34 6.55 -5.72 -6.28
N LEU A 35 5.78 -4.61 -6.27
CA LEU A 35 5.37 -3.91 -7.49
C LEU A 35 6.59 -3.37 -8.25
N PHE A 36 7.50 -2.71 -7.53
CA PHE A 36 8.68 -2.10 -8.13
C PHE A 36 9.66 -3.15 -8.66
N VAL A 37 9.90 -4.21 -7.90
CA VAL A 37 10.71 -5.36 -8.34
C VAL A 37 10.09 -6.01 -9.57
N ALA A 38 8.77 -6.27 -9.58
CA ALA A 38 8.11 -6.89 -10.72
C ALA A 38 8.23 -6.05 -12.01
N LYS A 39 8.17 -4.71 -11.88
CA LYS A 39 8.37 -3.79 -13.01
C LYS A 39 9.83 -3.81 -13.49
N GLU A 40 10.78 -3.62 -12.59
CA GLU A 40 12.20 -3.46 -12.92
C GLU A 40 12.88 -4.76 -13.40
N GLU A 41 12.47 -5.91 -12.82
CA GLU A 41 12.97 -7.24 -13.26
C GLU A 41 12.20 -7.80 -14.47
N GLY A 42 11.23 -7.04 -14.99
CA GLY A 42 10.48 -7.40 -16.19
C GLY A 42 9.49 -8.54 -15.97
N TYR A 43 9.07 -8.85 -14.72
CA TYR A 43 8.15 -9.96 -14.45
C TYR A 43 6.75 -9.71 -15.00
N PHE A 44 6.33 -8.46 -15.10
CA PHE A 44 5.09 -8.08 -15.80
C PHE A 44 5.23 -8.28 -17.31
N ALA A 45 6.31 -7.77 -17.92
CA ALA A 45 6.54 -7.87 -19.35
C ALA A 45 6.66 -9.33 -19.81
N LYS A 46 7.33 -10.20 -19.05
CA LYS A 46 7.40 -11.66 -19.31
C LYS A 46 6.01 -12.32 -19.37
N ARG A 47 4.99 -11.70 -18.78
CA ARG A 47 3.59 -12.17 -18.75
C ARG A 47 2.69 -11.42 -19.71
N GLY A 48 3.27 -10.60 -20.59
CA GLY A 48 2.53 -9.81 -21.57
C GLY A 48 1.75 -8.63 -20.95
N LEU A 49 2.11 -8.20 -19.73
CA LEU A 49 1.50 -7.06 -19.09
C LEU A 49 2.38 -5.81 -19.26
N ASP A 50 1.78 -4.73 -19.70
CA ASP A 50 2.38 -3.40 -19.61
C ASP A 50 1.83 -2.72 -18.35
N VAL A 51 2.64 -2.66 -17.30
CA VAL A 51 2.27 -2.11 -15.98
C VAL A 51 3.00 -0.79 -15.75
N GLU A 52 2.25 0.24 -15.41
CA GLU A 52 2.77 1.56 -15.05
C GLU A 52 2.43 1.87 -13.58
N PRO A 53 3.42 1.88 -12.67
CA PRO A 53 3.23 2.36 -11.31
C PRO A 53 2.92 3.85 -11.27
N VAL A 54 1.83 4.23 -10.59
CA VAL A 54 1.35 5.61 -10.46
C VAL A 54 1.39 6.02 -9.00
N LEU A 55 2.19 7.03 -8.66
CA LEU A 55 2.28 7.56 -7.31
C LEU A 55 0.99 8.32 -6.94
N VAL A 56 0.35 7.88 -5.87
CA VAL A 56 -0.83 8.50 -5.27
C VAL A 56 -0.43 9.12 -3.93
N PRO A 57 -0.76 10.38 -3.65
CA PRO A 57 -0.27 11.05 -2.43
C PRO A 57 -0.80 10.43 -1.13
N LEU A 58 -2.05 9.96 -1.14
CA LEU A 58 -2.76 9.43 0.04
C LEU A 58 -3.54 8.16 -0.34
N ASN A 59 -3.51 7.15 0.54
CA ASN A 59 -4.16 5.87 0.29
C ASN A 59 -5.70 5.96 0.11
N PRO A 60 -6.45 6.82 0.84
CA PRO A 60 -7.90 7.00 0.67
C PRO A 60 -8.36 7.46 -0.73
N VAL A 61 -7.46 7.98 -1.56
CA VAL A 61 -7.78 8.39 -2.95
C VAL A 61 -7.92 7.20 -3.90
N ILE A 62 -7.33 6.04 -3.57
CA ILE A 62 -7.24 4.88 -4.46
C ILE A 62 -8.60 4.34 -4.89
N PRO A 63 -9.61 4.14 -4.01
CA PRO A 63 -10.92 3.64 -4.44
C PRO A 63 -11.61 4.53 -5.47
N GLN A 64 -11.54 5.87 -5.30
CA GLN A 64 -12.11 6.81 -6.26
C GLN A 64 -11.37 6.78 -7.60
N ALA A 65 -10.05 6.62 -7.58
CA ALA A 65 -9.24 6.51 -8.79
C ALA A 65 -9.55 5.20 -9.58
N LEU A 66 -9.85 4.10 -8.86
CA LEU A 66 -10.34 2.85 -9.47
C LEU A 66 -11.73 3.04 -10.10
N MET A 67 -12.67 3.69 -9.38
CA MET A 67 -14.01 4.00 -9.93
C MET A 67 -13.95 4.88 -11.18
N ALA A 68 -13.06 5.86 -11.19
CA ALA A 68 -12.84 6.77 -12.32
C ALA A 68 -12.06 6.09 -13.47
N ASN A 69 -11.63 4.83 -13.33
CA ASN A 69 -10.79 4.10 -14.26
C ASN A 69 -9.47 4.80 -14.61
N SER A 70 -9.02 5.74 -13.77
CA SER A 70 -7.67 6.33 -13.85
C SER A 70 -6.58 5.38 -13.33
N LEU A 71 -6.98 4.43 -12.48
CA LEU A 71 -6.20 3.25 -12.10
C LEU A 71 -7.01 1.99 -12.45
N GLN A 72 -6.32 0.94 -12.91
CA GLN A 72 -6.93 -0.37 -13.11
C GLN A 72 -6.71 -1.27 -11.89
N ILE A 73 -5.58 -1.09 -11.22
CA ILE A 73 -5.22 -1.79 -9.97
C ILE A 73 -4.78 -0.73 -8.96
N GLY A 74 -5.15 -0.89 -7.70
CA GLY A 74 -4.76 0.01 -6.62
C GLY A 74 -4.16 -0.75 -5.45
N GLY A 75 -2.98 -0.32 -5.01
CA GLY A 75 -2.37 -0.80 -3.78
C GLY A 75 -3.00 -0.12 -2.57
N ALA A 76 -4.00 -0.75 -1.98
CA ALA A 76 -4.77 -0.20 -0.87
C ALA A 76 -4.42 -0.88 0.45
N THR A 77 -4.59 -0.16 1.56
CA THR A 77 -4.63 -0.82 2.87
C THR A 77 -5.95 -1.58 3.01
N PRO A 78 -5.99 -2.73 3.72
CA PRO A 78 -7.22 -3.48 3.90
C PRO A 78 -8.36 -2.64 4.48
N SER A 79 -8.06 -1.71 5.37
CA SER A 79 -9.06 -0.82 5.97
C SER A 79 -9.70 0.13 4.95
N ILE A 80 -8.92 0.75 4.07
CA ILE A 80 -9.45 1.60 2.98
C ILE A 80 -10.24 0.77 1.97
N PHE A 81 -9.75 -0.43 1.62
CA PHE A 81 -10.48 -1.37 0.77
C PHE A 81 -11.84 -1.73 1.36
N LEU A 82 -11.89 -2.11 2.64
CA LEU A 82 -13.11 -2.52 3.33
C LEU A 82 -14.09 -1.35 3.54
N GLN A 83 -13.60 -0.13 3.84
CA GLN A 83 -14.44 1.06 3.91
C GLN A 83 -15.08 1.38 2.55
N ALA A 84 -14.34 1.27 1.47
CA ALA A 84 -14.85 1.48 0.13
C ALA A 84 -15.94 0.45 -0.22
N VAL A 85 -15.73 -0.82 0.12
CA VAL A 85 -16.74 -1.89 -0.06
C VAL A 85 -17.98 -1.62 0.81
N ALA A 86 -17.80 -1.24 2.08
CA ALA A 86 -18.92 -0.88 2.96
C ALA A 86 -19.70 0.34 2.43
N GLY A 87 -19.02 1.25 1.75
CA GLY A 87 -19.63 2.39 1.04
C GLY A 87 -20.27 2.04 -0.31
N GLY A 88 -20.31 0.75 -0.68
CA GLY A 88 -20.98 0.26 -1.90
C GLY A 88 -20.13 0.24 -3.17
N ILE A 89 -18.81 0.48 -3.07
CA ILE A 89 -17.90 0.34 -4.22
C ILE A 89 -17.60 -1.14 -4.43
N ASP A 90 -17.92 -1.68 -5.61
CA ASP A 90 -17.73 -3.09 -5.94
C ASP A 90 -16.26 -3.41 -6.28
N LEU A 91 -15.45 -3.48 -5.23
CA LEU A 91 -14.03 -3.83 -5.30
C LEU A 91 -13.80 -5.33 -5.03
N VAL A 92 -12.71 -5.83 -5.57
CA VAL A 92 -12.20 -7.17 -5.30
C VAL A 92 -10.68 -7.12 -5.11
N ALA A 93 -10.16 -7.84 -4.12
CA ALA A 93 -8.73 -8.03 -3.93
C ALA A 93 -8.22 -9.07 -4.94
N ILE A 94 -7.19 -8.72 -5.71
CA ILE A 94 -6.60 -9.58 -6.74
C ILE A 94 -5.27 -10.21 -6.30
N ALA A 95 -4.57 -9.56 -5.37
CA ALA A 95 -3.36 -10.09 -4.75
C ALA A 95 -3.17 -9.46 -3.37
N GLY A 96 -2.58 -10.22 -2.44
CA GLY A 96 -1.98 -9.66 -1.24
C GLY A 96 -0.59 -9.08 -1.54
N ASP A 97 -0.06 -8.34 -0.60
CA ASP A 97 1.27 -7.73 -0.65
C ASP A 97 1.98 -7.96 0.69
N THR A 98 2.53 -6.92 1.32
CA THR A 98 3.21 -7.03 2.61
C THR A 98 2.27 -7.44 3.75
N VAL A 99 2.83 -8.13 4.74
CA VAL A 99 2.12 -8.61 5.92
C VAL A 99 2.84 -8.20 7.20
N THR A 100 2.08 -8.13 8.31
CA THR A 100 2.65 -7.85 9.64
C THR A 100 3.65 -8.91 10.05
N GLY A 101 4.68 -8.47 10.75
CA GLY A 101 5.77 -9.29 11.27
C GLY A 101 6.89 -8.41 11.84
N PRO A 102 7.98 -9.00 12.34
CA PRO A 102 9.04 -8.25 13.03
C PRO A 102 9.59 -7.05 12.24
N VAL A 103 9.71 -7.20 10.92
CA VAL A 103 10.19 -6.10 10.05
C VAL A 103 9.21 -4.94 10.03
N VAL A 104 7.92 -5.20 9.82
CA VAL A 104 6.88 -4.16 9.77
C VAL A 104 6.73 -3.47 11.12
N TYR A 105 6.84 -4.22 12.23
CA TYR A 105 6.74 -3.67 13.57
C TYR A 105 7.86 -2.65 13.85
N GLN A 106 9.09 -2.97 13.50
CA GLN A 106 10.25 -2.08 13.67
C GLN A 106 10.29 -0.93 12.65
N ASN A 107 9.73 -1.17 11.48
CA ASN A 107 9.69 -0.19 10.39
C ASN A 107 8.60 0.86 10.52
N SER A 108 7.66 0.70 11.45
CA SER A 108 6.52 1.60 11.64
C SER A 108 6.51 2.18 13.05
N GLY A 109 6.15 3.46 13.18
CA GLY A 109 6.12 4.08 14.50
C GLY A 109 5.42 5.44 14.53
N VAL A 110 5.24 5.93 15.74
CA VAL A 110 4.89 7.31 16.03
C VAL A 110 6.17 8.10 16.19
N ILE A 111 6.35 9.11 15.37
CA ILE A 111 7.47 10.04 15.45
C ILE A 111 6.95 11.35 16.00
N ALA A 112 7.39 11.70 17.20
CA ALA A 112 7.00 12.93 17.88
C ALA A 112 8.06 14.01 17.72
N ARG A 113 7.65 15.28 17.66
CA ARG A 113 8.62 16.39 17.76
C ARG A 113 9.38 16.28 19.09
N PRO A 114 10.68 16.65 19.13
CA PRO A 114 11.49 16.58 20.34
C PRO A 114 10.89 17.38 21.50
N ASP A 115 10.21 18.50 21.22
CA ASP A 115 9.62 19.43 22.18
C ASP A 115 8.10 19.21 22.45
N SER A 116 7.52 18.11 21.92
CA SER A 116 6.08 17.84 22.06
C SER A 116 5.66 17.29 23.44
N ASN A 117 6.62 16.85 24.25
CA ASN A 117 6.42 16.18 25.54
C ASN A 117 5.56 14.90 25.47
N ILE A 118 5.54 14.23 24.31
CA ILE A 118 4.83 12.95 24.14
C ILE A 118 5.75 11.82 24.60
N ASN A 119 5.50 11.26 25.80
CA ASN A 119 6.31 10.21 26.42
C ASN A 119 5.47 9.00 26.86
N ARG A 120 4.16 9.15 26.93
CA ARG A 120 3.18 8.10 27.29
C ARG A 120 1.92 8.28 26.44
N PRO A 121 1.05 7.25 26.35
CA PRO A 121 -0.14 7.31 25.47
C PRO A 121 -1.07 8.48 25.79
N GLU A 122 -1.26 8.83 27.07
CA GLU A 122 -2.15 9.91 27.49
C GLU A 122 -1.67 11.29 27.03
N ASP A 123 -0.40 11.44 26.71
CA ASP A 123 0.15 12.71 26.22
C ASP A 123 -0.33 13.07 24.81
N PHE A 124 -1.02 12.16 24.11
CA PHE A 124 -1.68 12.44 22.84
C PHE A 124 -2.99 13.24 22.98
N ILE A 125 -3.58 13.30 24.16
CA ILE A 125 -4.80 14.09 24.41
C ILE A 125 -4.53 15.56 24.08
N GLY A 126 -5.37 16.13 23.18
CA GLY A 126 -5.24 17.50 22.70
C GLY A 126 -4.12 17.73 21.67
N LYS A 127 -3.44 16.67 21.21
CA LYS A 127 -2.38 16.77 20.20
C LYS A 127 -2.92 16.61 18.78
N THR A 128 -2.16 17.17 17.84
CA THR A 128 -2.38 16.96 16.40
C THR A 128 -1.41 15.92 15.86
N VAL A 129 -1.95 14.84 15.30
CA VAL A 129 -1.17 13.71 14.75
C VAL A 129 -1.38 13.63 13.26
N GLY A 130 -0.29 13.75 12.49
CA GLY A 130 -0.29 13.57 11.04
C GLY A 130 -0.33 12.09 10.66
N VAL A 131 -1.24 11.74 9.76
CA VAL A 131 -1.42 10.36 9.29
C VAL A 131 -1.32 10.29 7.76
N PRO A 132 -0.81 9.20 7.17
CA PRO A 132 -0.69 9.06 5.71
C PRO A 132 -2.01 8.74 5.01
N GLY A 133 -3.11 8.84 5.73
CA GLY A 133 -4.49 8.64 5.27
C GLY A 133 -5.41 8.34 6.44
N ILE A 134 -6.46 9.15 6.57
CA ILE A 134 -7.53 8.87 7.55
C ILE A 134 -8.25 7.59 7.13
N GLY A 135 -8.45 6.67 8.07
CA GLY A 135 -8.99 5.34 7.81
C GLY A 135 -7.99 4.33 7.25
N ALA A 136 -6.75 4.73 6.91
CA ALA A 136 -5.72 3.80 6.42
C ALA A 136 -5.06 3.01 7.55
N PHE A 137 -4.23 2.02 7.21
CA PHE A 137 -3.55 1.07 8.10
C PHE A 137 -3.02 1.70 9.39
N MET A 138 -2.16 2.71 9.26
CA MET A 138 -1.51 3.32 10.43
C MET A 138 -2.50 4.04 11.32
N HIS A 139 -3.47 4.76 10.75
CA HIS A 139 -4.48 5.48 11.51
C HIS A 139 -5.40 4.53 12.30
N VAL A 140 -5.94 3.50 11.65
CA VAL A 140 -6.83 2.51 12.31
C VAL A 140 -6.13 1.82 13.47
N LEU A 141 -4.90 1.37 13.25
CA LEU A 141 -4.14 0.66 14.27
C LEU A 141 -3.67 1.57 15.41
N PHE A 142 -3.41 2.85 15.12
CA PHE A 142 -3.06 3.80 16.17
C PHE A 142 -4.27 4.13 17.05
N ARG A 143 -5.46 4.32 16.49
CA ARG A 143 -6.70 4.44 17.26
C ARG A 143 -6.93 3.21 18.14
N HIS A 144 -6.79 2.02 17.55
CA HIS A 144 -6.90 0.76 18.29
C HIS A 144 -5.89 0.66 19.43
N TRP A 145 -4.64 1.10 19.19
CA TRP A 145 -3.61 1.14 20.23
C TRP A 145 -3.94 2.14 21.34
N LEU A 146 -4.37 3.36 21.02
CA LEU A 146 -4.81 4.36 22.01
C LEU A 146 -5.93 3.80 22.88
N ALA A 147 -6.96 3.22 22.27
CA ALA A 147 -8.07 2.58 23.01
C ALA A 147 -7.58 1.46 23.94
N SER A 148 -6.60 0.63 23.50
CA SER A 148 -6.00 -0.41 24.33
C SER A 148 -5.22 0.13 25.52
N LYS A 149 -4.79 1.39 25.48
CA LYS A 149 -4.10 2.12 26.56
C LYS A 149 -5.07 2.99 27.40
N GLY A 150 -6.38 2.91 27.12
CA GLY A 150 -7.40 3.69 27.83
C GLY A 150 -7.47 5.15 27.42
N VAL A 151 -6.89 5.50 26.27
CA VAL A 151 -6.94 6.85 25.71
C VAL A 151 -8.07 6.91 24.68
N ASP A 152 -8.99 7.86 24.88
CA ASP A 152 -10.05 8.17 23.95
C ASP A 152 -9.47 8.93 22.73
N ASP A 153 -9.54 8.32 21.58
CA ASP A 153 -8.97 8.88 20.36
C ASP A 153 -9.75 10.07 19.79
N ASP A 154 -10.99 10.29 20.20
CA ASP A 154 -11.75 11.51 19.90
C ASP A 154 -11.11 12.77 20.51
N GLN A 155 -10.23 12.61 21.50
CA GLN A 155 -9.44 13.70 22.09
C GLN A 155 -8.13 13.97 21.34
N VAL A 156 -7.87 13.26 20.23
CA VAL A 156 -6.69 13.42 19.36
C VAL A 156 -7.13 13.98 18.02
N THR A 157 -6.49 15.05 17.56
CA THR A 157 -6.78 15.61 16.24
C THR A 157 -5.95 14.89 15.19
N PHE A 158 -6.58 14.20 14.24
CA PHE A 158 -5.90 13.59 13.11
C PHE A 158 -5.98 14.46 11.87
N VAL A 159 -4.84 14.63 11.17
CA VAL A 159 -4.76 15.36 9.90
C VAL A 159 -4.00 14.53 8.86
N GLU A 160 -4.41 14.61 7.62
CA GLU A 160 -3.72 13.90 6.54
C GLU A 160 -2.43 14.60 6.15
N VAL A 161 -1.33 13.87 6.18
CA VAL A 161 0.00 14.35 5.77
C VAL A 161 0.65 13.27 4.91
N ALA A 162 0.87 13.57 3.64
CA ALA A 162 1.60 12.66 2.76
C ALA A 162 3.01 12.37 3.29
N PHE A 163 3.52 11.15 3.10
CA PHE A 163 4.80 10.68 3.66
C PHE A 163 5.97 11.65 3.43
N PHE A 164 6.09 12.20 2.23
CA PHE A 164 7.19 13.11 1.89
C PHE A 164 7.09 14.48 2.58
N ASN A 165 5.92 14.88 3.07
CA ASN A 165 5.67 16.15 3.77
C ASN A 165 5.81 16.05 5.30
N MET A 166 5.93 14.85 5.86
CA MET A 166 5.87 14.61 7.32
C MET A 166 7.01 15.31 8.09
N SER A 167 8.22 15.33 7.53
CA SER A 167 9.36 16.03 8.15
C SER A 167 9.12 17.55 8.23
N ASP A 168 8.52 18.11 7.19
CA ASP A 168 8.21 19.54 7.13
C ASP A 168 7.04 19.91 8.04
N ALA A 169 6.03 19.04 8.14
CA ALA A 169 4.92 19.21 9.07
C ALA A 169 5.37 19.23 10.54
N LEU A 170 6.30 18.36 10.92
CA LEU A 170 6.91 18.39 12.26
C LEU A 170 7.74 19.66 12.47
N ARG A 171 8.56 20.05 11.50
CA ARG A 171 9.43 21.23 11.60
C ARG A 171 8.63 22.54 11.70
N SER A 172 7.57 22.66 10.94
CA SER A 172 6.67 23.84 10.95
C SER A 172 5.72 23.85 12.16
N ARG A 173 5.72 22.79 12.98
CA ARG A 173 4.82 22.64 14.13
C ARG A 173 3.34 22.58 13.75
N SER A 174 3.00 22.21 12.51
CA SER A 174 1.62 21.99 12.09
C SER A 174 1.06 20.70 12.69
N VAL A 175 1.93 19.78 13.11
CA VAL A 175 1.58 18.56 13.86
C VAL A 175 2.55 18.34 15.02
N ASP A 176 2.09 17.66 16.07
CA ASP A 176 2.90 17.28 17.24
C ASP A 176 3.64 15.95 17.02
N ALA A 177 3.03 15.07 16.25
CA ALA A 177 3.60 13.78 15.88
C ALA A 177 3.09 13.36 14.50
N VAL A 178 3.76 12.35 13.91
CA VAL A 178 3.31 11.70 12.68
C VAL A 178 3.36 10.20 12.83
N LEU A 179 2.41 9.50 12.18
CA LEU A 179 2.46 8.05 11.99
C LEU A 179 3.18 7.77 10.68
N THR A 180 4.31 7.09 10.74
CA THR A 180 5.12 6.86 9.56
C THR A 180 5.84 5.53 9.59
N GLY A 181 6.41 5.16 8.48
CA GLY A 181 7.24 3.97 8.32
C GLY A 181 8.53 4.26 7.59
N GLN A 182 9.36 3.22 7.46
CA GLN A 182 10.59 3.33 6.69
C GLN A 182 10.28 3.57 5.19
N PRO A 183 11.14 4.36 4.53
CA PRO A 183 12.37 5.00 5.03
C PRO A 183 12.16 6.43 5.58
N VAL A 184 10.91 6.94 5.58
CA VAL A 184 10.60 8.30 6.04
C VAL A 184 10.91 8.46 7.53
N LEU A 185 10.66 7.40 8.33
CA LEU A 185 11.01 7.35 9.75
C LEU A 185 12.48 7.70 9.98
N SER A 186 13.40 6.97 9.33
CA SER A 186 14.85 7.24 9.46
C SER A 186 15.22 8.65 9.00
N ARG A 187 14.63 9.14 7.90
CA ARG A 187 14.88 10.50 7.41
C ARG A 187 14.52 11.56 8.45
N ILE A 188 13.38 11.42 9.13
CA ILE A 188 12.93 12.36 10.16
C ILE A 188 13.87 12.34 11.38
N VAL A 189 14.25 11.14 11.82
CA VAL A 189 15.14 10.95 12.99
C VAL A 189 16.55 11.47 12.70
N GLU A 190 17.14 11.12 11.54
CA GLU A 190 18.47 11.58 11.14
C GLU A 190 18.53 13.10 10.93
N ALA A 191 17.44 13.71 10.45
CA ALA A 191 17.32 15.17 10.35
C ALA A 191 17.10 15.87 11.70
N GLY A 192 16.90 15.12 12.79
CA GLY A 192 16.63 15.69 14.12
C GLY A 192 15.27 16.39 14.23
N THR A 193 14.38 16.23 13.25
CA THR A 193 13.05 16.86 13.24
C THR A 193 12.03 16.11 14.08
N GLY A 194 12.32 14.86 14.45
CA GLY A 194 11.48 14.03 15.31
C GLY A 194 12.27 12.89 15.94
N ARG A 195 11.66 12.28 16.95
CA ARG A 195 12.16 11.07 17.62
C ARG A 195 11.09 9.99 17.60
N VAL A 196 11.50 8.73 17.57
CA VAL A 196 10.55 7.62 17.79
C VAL A 196 9.99 7.73 19.19
N ALA A 197 8.68 7.89 19.29
CA ALA A 197 7.97 7.88 20.57
C ALA A 197 7.50 6.46 20.91
N PHE A 198 6.84 5.77 19.93
CA PHE A 198 6.31 4.42 20.14
C PHE A 198 6.36 3.60 18.86
N HIS A 199 6.52 2.28 19.01
CA HIS A 199 6.21 1.25 18.01
C HIS A 199 4.88 0.61 18.38
N TYR A 200 3.78 1.23 17.98
CA TYR A 200 2.42 0.95 18.46
C TYR A 200 1.76 -0.30 17.84
N ILE A 201 2.45 -0.99 16.93
CA ILE A 201 1.92 -2.20 16.25
C ILE A 201 2.69 -3.47 16.61
N GLU A 202 3.58 -3.45 17.61
CA GLU A 202 4.42 -4.59 17.99
C GLU A 202 3.61 -5.78 18.52
N ASP A 203 2.47 -5.52 19.16
CA ASP A 203 1.60 -6.55 19.76
C ASP A 203 0.59 -7.14 18.76
N LEU A 204 0.62 -6.74 17.49
CA LEU A 204 -0.29 -7.27 16.48
C LEU A 204 0.05 -8.71 16.11
N PRO A 205 -0.98 -9.54 15.79
CA PRO A 205 -0.74 -10.86 15.25
C PRO A 205 0.12 -10.79 13.97
N PRO A 206 1.06 -11.71 13.77
CA PRO A 206 1.83 -11.78 12.53
C PRO A 206 0.93 -12.21 11.36
N LYS A 207 1.40 -11.92 10.13
CA LYS A 207 0.76 -12.30 8.87
C LYS A 207 -0.62 -11.66 8.62
N GLN A 208 -0.93 -10.55 9.30
CA GLN A 208 -2.07 -9.73 8.89
C GLN A 208 -1.69 -8.88 7.67
N SER A 209 -2.62 -8.68 6.75
CA SER A 209 -2.36 -7.89 5.55
C SER A 209 -2.10 -6.42 5.91
N VAL A 210 -0.99 -5.87 5.44
CA VAL A 210 -0.64 -4.44 5.52
C VAL A 210 -1.16 -3.72 4.28
N LEU A 211 -0.93 -4.33 3.13
CA LEU A 211 -1.35 -3.87 1.81
C LEU A 211 -1.94 -5.02 1.00
N LEU A 212 -2.82 -4.68 0.09
CA LEU A 212 -3.35 -5.57 -0.94
C LEU A 212 -3.51 -4.81 -2.26
N PHE A 213 -3.49 -5.53 -3.36
CA PHE A 213 -3.86 -4.98 -4.66
C PHE A 213 -5.33 -5.26 -4.94
N ALA A 214 -6.10 -4.20 -5.14
CA ALA A 214 -7.52 -4.26 -5.45
C ALA A 214 -7.81 -3.71 -6.84
N SER A 215 -8.97 -4.08 -7.37
CA SER A 215 -9.50 -3.56 -8.62
C SER A 215 -11.02 -3.46 -8.54
N MET A 216 -11.64 -2.71 -9.45
CA MET A 216 -13.08 -2.86 -9.67
C MET A 216 -13.37 -4.30 -10.10
N ARG A 217 -14.39 -4.94 -9.52
CA ARG A 217 -14.77 -6.32 -9.86
C ARG A 217 -14.99 -6.50 -11.35
N SER A 218 -15.72 -5.56 -11.96
CA SER A 218 -16.01 -5.57 -13.40
C SER A 218 -14.75 -5.58 -14.27
N TRP A 219 -13.69 -4.86 -13.84
CA TRP A 219 -12.41 -4.88 -14.54
C TRP A 219 -11.69 -6.21 -14.32
N ALA A 220 -11.64 -6.70 -13.09
CA ALA A 220 -10.94 -7.95 -12.74
C ALA A 220 -11.55 -9.17 -13.44
N GLU A 221 -12.87 -9.25 -13.53
CA GLU A 221 -13.58 -10.34 -14.22
C GLU A 221 -13.35 -10.28 -15.74
N LYS A 222 -13.47 -9.08 -16.34
CA LYS A 222 -13.20 -8.88 -17.77
C LYS A 222 -11.75 -9.20 -18.13
N ASN A 223 -10.80 -8.95 -17.22
CA ASN A 223 -9.36 -9.10 -17.40
C ASN A 223 -8.77 -10.19 -16.49
N ALA A 224 -9.50 -11.28 -16.24
CA ALA A 224 -9.11 -12.31 -15.27
C ALA A 224 -7.73 -12.92 -15.54
N ALA A 225 -7.34 -13.07 -16.82
CA ALA A 225 -6.01 -13.53 -17.18
C ALA A 225 -4.91 -12.52 -16.75
N ALA A 226 -5.14 -11.23 -16.96
CA ALA A 226 -4.22 -10.17 -16.57
C ALA A 226 -4.12 -10.07 -15.02
N ALA A 227 -5.24 -10.18 -14.30
CA ALA A 227 -5.25 -10.19 -12.83
C ALA A 227 -4.44 -11.38 -12.26
N ARG A 228 -4.59 -12.58 -12.81
CA ARG A 228 -3.78 -13.75 -12.42
C ARG A 228 -2.30 -13.57 -12.77
N ALA A 229 -1.98 -13.03 -13.95
CA ALA A 229 -0.62 -12.75 -14.37
C ALA A 229 0.04 -11.70 -13.47
N PHE A 230 -0.71 -10.65 -13.06
CA PHE A 230 -0.25 -9.65 -12.11
C PHE A 230 0.11 -10.29 -10.76
N LYS A 231 -0.80 -11.07 -10.17
CA LYS A 231 -0.55 -11.80 -8.91
C LYS A 231 0.69 -12.70 -9.00
N ALA A 232 0.85 -13.42 -10.11
CA ALA A 232 2.01 -14.28 -10.32
C ALA A 232 3.33 -13.48 -10.42
N ALA A 233 3.31 -12.28 -11.02
CA ALA A 233 4.46 -11.38 -11.06
C ALA A 233 4.83 -10.84 -9.67
N ILE A 234 3.84 -10.43 -8.86
CA ILE A 234 4.03 -10.02 -7.46
C ILE A 234 4.63 -11.16 -6.63
N THR A 235 4.16 -12.40 -6.84
CA THR A 235 4.70 -13.59 -6.14
C THR A 235 6.17 -13.81 -6.46
N GLU A 236 6.55 -13.76 -7.75
CA GLU A 236 7.94 -13.91 -8.19
C GLU A 236 8.82 -12.77 -7.66
N ALA A 237 8.30 -11.55 -7.65
CA ALA A 237 9.00 -10.38 -7.10
C ALA A 237 9.30 -10.52 -5.60
N GLY A 238 8.37 -11.06 -4.82
CA GLY A 238 8.61 -11.32 -3.40
C GLY A 238 9.66 -12.42 -3.16
N GLN A 239 9.73 -13.44 -4.02
CA GLN A 239 10.77 -14.46 -3.96
C GLN A 239 12.15 -13.85 -4.29
N PHE A 240 12.21 -13.03 -5.35
CA PHE A 240 13.41 -12.32 -5.73
C PHE A 240 13.92 -11.41 -4.60
N ALA A 241 13.04 -10.64 -3.98
CA ALA A 241 13.38 -9.66 -2.96
C ALA A 241 14.07 -10.29 -1.74
N ARG A 242 13.63 -11.47 -1.32
CA ARG A 242 14.26 -12.24 -0.21
C ARG A 242 15.70 -12.61 -0.52
N SER A 243 16.00 -12.95 -1.77
CA SER A 243 17.35 -13.38 -2.20
C SER A 243 18.23 -12.23 -2.64
N ASN A 244 17.66 -11.05 -2.93
CA ASN A 244 18.34 -9.90 -3.52
C ASN A 244 17.96 -8.59 -2.82
N PRO A 245 18.16 -8.47 -1.49
CA PRO A 245 17.66 -7.32 -0.73
C PRO A 245 18.26 -5.98 -1.19
N ASP A 246 19.54 -5.92 -1.55
CA ASP A 246 20.20 -4.68 -1.99
C ASP A 246 19.62 -4.20 -3.33
N ARG A 247 19.44 -5.11 -4.27
CA ARG A 247 18.86 -4.81 -5.57
C ARG A 247 17.39 -4.39 -5.43
N THR A 248 16.66 -5.02 -4.51
CA THR A 248 15.30 -4.62 -4.16
C THR A 248 15.26 -3.18 -3.63
N ARG A 249 16.14 -2.81 -2.69
CA ARG A 249 16.26 -1.44 -2.18
C ARG A 249 16.57 -0.43 -3.29
N ALA A 250 17.45 -0.78 -4.22
CA ALA A 250 17.78 0.06 -5.36
C ALA A 250 16.56 0.29 -6.28
N HIS A 251 15.69 -0.73 -6.46
CA HIS A 251 14.46 -0.56 -7.20
C HIS A 251 13.46 0.34 -6.45
N VAL A 252 13.26 0.10 -5.16
CA VAL A 252 12.35 0.94 -4.33
C VAL A 252 12.76 2.41 -4.38
N ALA A 253 14.07 2.71 -4.28
CA ALA A 253 14.59 4.08 -4.27
C ALA A 253 14.17 4.89 -5.50
N LYS A 254 14.00 4.26 -6.66
CA LYS A 254 13.56 4.93 -7.90
C LYS A 254 12.15 5.50 -7.82
N TYR A 255 11.26 4.83 -7.07
CA TYR A 255 9.82 5.15 -7.02
C TYR A 255 9.41 6.03 -5.85
N ILE A 256 10.17 5.98 -4.74
CA ILE A 256 9.85 6.78 -3.55
C ILE A 256 10.73 8.02 -3.38
N HIS A 257 11.58 8.31 -4.39
CA HIS A 257 12.44 9.49 -4.46
C HIS A 257 13.27 9.75 -3.20
N LEU A 258 13.91 8.69 -2.67
CA LEU A 258 14.78 8.77 -1.52
C LEU A 258 16.21 8.39 -1.87
N SER A 259 17.17 9.04 -1.20
CA SER A 259 18.59 8.80 -1.42
C SER A 259 19.02 7.39 -1.04
N SER A 260 19.94 6.79 -1.80
CA SER A 260 20.44 5.45 -1.59
C SER A 260 20.92 5.16 -0.15
N PRO A 261 21.63 6.05 0.56
CA PRO A 261 22.10 5.74 1.92
C PRO A 261 20.98 5.47 2.94
N LEU A 262 19.83 6.13 2.79
CA LEU A 262 18.66 5.87 3.65
C LEU A 262 18.02 4.52 3.32
N MET A 263 18.04 4.14 2.05
CA MET A 263 17.47 2.86 1.61
C MET A 263 18.31 1.65 2.00
N GLU A 264 19.65 1.78 2.11
CA GLU A 264 20.55 0.67 2.45
C GLU A 264 20.19 0.00 3.79
N LYS A 265 19.62 0.77 4.72
CA LYS A 265 19.25 0.30 6.07
C LYS A 265 17.82 -0.21 6.18
N VAL A 266 17.02 -0.06 5.12
CA VAL A 266 15.59 -0.46 5.15
C VAL A 266 15.49 -1.98 4.98
N PRO A 267 14.99 -2.72 5.98
CA PRO A 267 14.77 -4.15 5.84
C PRO A 267 13.60 -4.42 4.89
N ILE A 268 13.68 -5.52 4.17
CA ILE A 268 12.61 -5.99 3.28
C ILE A 268 11.66 -6.87 4.08
N GLY A 269 10.37 -6.49 4.09
CA GLY A 269 9.31 -7.20 4.79
C GLY A 269 8.91 -8.51 4.11
N ASP A 270 8.09 -9.27 4.81
CA ASP A 270 7.45 -10.46 4.25
C ASP A 270 6.26 -10.10 3.40
N ILE A 271 6.03 -10.86 2.34
CA ILE A 271 4.83 -10.77 1.51
C ILE A 271 4.02 -12.06 1.59
N GLN A 272 2.70 -11.91 1.42
CA GLN A 272 1.75 -13.00 1.25
C GLN A 272 0.81 -12.66 0.08
N PRO A 273 1.16 -13.08 -1.15
CA PRO A 273 0.35 -12.79 -2.34
C PRO A 273 -1.04 -13.42 -2.32
N ASP A 274 -1.21 -14.51 -1.55
CA ASP A 274 -2.50 -15.15 -1.28
C ASP A 274 -3.15 -14.51 -0.05
N ILE A 275 -3.98 -13.50 -0.29
CA ILE A 275 -4.82 -12.94 0.77
C ILE A 275 -5.91 -13.94 1.16
N SER A 276 -6.29 -13.99 2.43
CA SER A 276 -7.29 -14.91 2.97
C SER A 276 -8.51 -14.18 3.53
N ASP A 277 -9.65 -14.88 3.54
CA ASP A 277 -10.88 -14.41 4.20
C ASP A 277 -10.62 -14.09 5.69
N ALA A 278 -9.77 -14.87 6.37
CA ALA A 278 -9.40 -14.66 7.76
C ALA A 278 -8.66 -13.33 7.99
N GLN A 279 -7.76 -12.94 7.09
CA GLN A 279 -7.08 -11.64 7.16
C GLN A 279 -8.06 -10.47 6.99
N LEU A 280 -8.99 -10.56 6.05
CA LEU A 280 -10.03 -9.53 5.87
C LEU A 280 -11.00 -9.49 7.06
N ALA A 281 -11.39 -10.64 7.60
CA ALA A 281 -12.25 -10.73 8.77
C ALA A 281 -11.60 -10.08 10.00
N TRP A 282 -10.30 -10.31 10.22
CA TRP A 282 -9.54 -9.66 11.29
C TRP A 282 -9.60 -8.14 11.18
N TRP A 283 -9.44 -7.61 9.97
CA TRP A 283 -9.55 -6.17 9.73
C TRP A 283 -10.96 -5.64 9.99
N VAL A 284 -12.01 -6.37 9.57
CA VAL A 284 -13.40 -6.01 9.85
C VAL A 284 -13.63 -5.91 11.36
N ASP A 285 -13.09 -6.86 12.15
CA ASP A 285 -13.22 -6.86 13.61
C ASP A 285 -12.53 -5.64 14.25
N ILE A 286 -11.31 -5.32 13.82
CA ILE A 286 -10.58 -4.14 14.30
C ILE A 286 -11.35 -2.85 13.95
N MET A 287 -11.85 -2.74 12.73
CA MET A 287 -12.58 -1.56 12.28
C MET A 287 -13.90 -1.38 13.01
N ARG A 288 -14.62 -2.46 13.31
CA ARG A 288 -15.84 -2.40 14.13
C ARG A 288 -15.58 -1.96 15.57
N LYS A 289 -14.50 -2.45 16.18
CA LYS A 289 -14.09 -2.04 17.54
C LYS A 289 -13.71 -0.56 17.64
N ASN A 290 -13.45 0.09 16.52
CA ASN A 290 -13.11 1.51 16.41
C ASN A 290 -14.21 2.32 15.69
N ASP A 291 -15.45 1.80 15.63
CA ASP A 291 -16.63 2.47 15.05
C ASP A 291 -16.42 2.99 13.60
N MET A 292 -15.61 2.26 12.82
CA MET A 292 -15.27 2.66 11.44
C MET A 292 -16.11 1.96 10.38
N VAL A 293 -16.77 0.86 10.72
CA VAL A 293 -17.64 0.09 9.82
C VAL A 293 -18.78 -0.53 10.61
N ASP A 294 -20.01 -0.15 10.30
CA ASP A 294 -21.25 -0.67 10.94
C ASP A 294 -21.92 -1.75 10.08
N SER A 295 -21.74 -1.68 8.74
CA SER A 295 -22.40 -2.57 7.79
C SER A 295 -21.79 -3.97 7.81
N PRO A 296 -22.60 -5.02 7.61
CA PRO A 296 -22.11 -6.37 7.40
C PRO A 296 -21.24 -6.43 6.13
N ILE A 297 -20.04 -6.98 6.23
CA ILE A 297 -19.15 -7.21 5.07
C ILE A 297 -18.98 -8.72 4.89
N ASP A 298 -19.41 -9.24 3.73
CA ASP A 298 -19.21 -10.63 3.33
C ASP A 298 -17.81 -10.78 2.71
N VAL A 299 -16.81 -11.04 3.58
CA VAL A 299 -15.41 -11.17 3.15
C VAL A 299 -15.18 -12.30 2.15
N GLY A 300 -16.04 -13.34 2.14
CA GLY A 300 -15.94 -14.48 1.23
C GLY A 300 -16.11 -14.11 -0.26
N LYS A 301 -16.66 -12.93 -0.54
CA LYS A 301 -16.87 -12.40 -1.90
C LYS A 301 -15.81 -11.39 -2.33
N LEU A 302 -14.89 -11.01 -1.45
CA LEU A 302 -13.99 -9.89 -1.69
C LEU A 302 -12.65 -10.29 -2.30
N ILE A 303 -12.38 -11.57 -2.49
CA ILE A 303 -11.13 -12.07 -3.07
C ILE A 303 -11.42 -12.69 -4.43
N LEU A 304 -10.70 -12.27 -5.47
CA LEU A 304 -10.76 -12.87 -6.80
C LEU A 304 -10.17 -14.29 -6.74
N ARG A 305 -10.99 -15.27 -7.06
CA ARG A 305 -10.63 -16.71 -7.05
C ARG A 305 -10.49 -17.28 -8.44
#